data_2a042ce8853aadbe0775b0ced1c85920
#
_entry.id   2a042ce8853aadbe0775b0ced1c85920
#
_cell.length_a   1.000
_cell.length_b   1.000
_cell.length_c   1.000
_cell.angle_alpha   90.00
_cell.angle_beta   90.00
_cell.angle_gamma   90.00
#
_symmetry.space_group_name_H-M   'P 1'
#
loop_
_entity.id
_entity.type
_entity.pdbx_description
1 polymer ?
#
loop_
_entity_poly.entity_id
_entity_poly.type
_entity_poly.pdbx_seq_one_letter_code
_entity_poly.pdbx_strand_id
1 'polypeptide(L)'
;KFNSAIHVGNPARIELSGIDVLSYHGKGIDDIVPRCENVTYEKPQEAMKLMLEKRHLAPMWGERNALSPEEEDQMVINTPPDIFVTGHTHAHAVEWYKGIPLIVSSTFQGETDFMNMLGYKPKKQILLY
;
A
#
# COMPACT_ATOMS: atom_id res chain seq x y z
N LYS A 1 14.23 23.56 2.21
CA LYS A 1 14.81 22.66 1.19
C LYS A 1 15.56 21.55 1.94
N PHE A 2 15.09 20.31 1.80
CA PHE A 2 15.84 19.14 2.27
C PHE A 2 16.93 18.87 1.25
N ASN A 3 18.17 19.25 1.55
CA ASN A 3 19.31 19.10 0.63
C ASN A 3 19.80 17.65 0.48
N SER A 4 19.17 16.70 1.19
CA SER A 4 19.54 15.27 1.21
C SER A 4 18.36 14.33 0.93
N ALA A 5 17.26 14.82 0.34
CA ALA A 5 16.13 13.97 -0.01
C ALA A 5 16.42 13.19 -1.30
N ILE A 6 16.17 11.89 -1.26
CA ILE A 6 16.23 11.02 -2.44
C ILE A 6 14.79 10.82 -2.92
N HIS A 7 14.51 11.17 -4.17
CA HIS A 7 13.23 10.92 -4.81
C HIS A 7 13.20 9.48 -5.35
N VAL A 8 12.16 8.75 -5.02
CA VAL A 8 11.92 7.37 -5.47
C VAL A 8 10.62 7.28 -6.24
N GLY A 9 10.45 6.21 -7.03
CA GLY A 9 9.22 5.92 -7.76
C GLY A 9 8.10 5.38 -6.85
N ASN A 10 6.99 4.98 -7.48
CA ASN A 10 5.88 4.28 -6.85
C ASN A 10 5.42 3.13 -7.77
N PRO A 11 5.65 1.86 -7.38
CA PRO A 11 6.27 1.43 -6.13
C PRO A 11 7.76 1.76 -6.02
N ALA A 12 8.28 1.73 -4.79
CA ALA A 12 9.69 1.82 -4.50
C ALA A 12 10.16 0.61 -3.68
N ARG A 13 11.35 0.12 -3.99
CA ARG A 13 12.03 -0.90 -3.21
C ARG A 13 13.28 -0.28 -2.61
N ILE A 14 13.40 -0.31 -1.29
CA ILE A 14 14.40 0.44 -0.54
C ILE A 14 15.10 -0.52 0.40
N GLU A 15 16.43 -0.59 0.32
CA GLU A 15 17.22 -1.31 1.31
C GLU A 15 17.63 -0.35 2.44
N LEU A 16 17.28 -0.71 3.66
CA LEU A 16 17.62 0.01 4.88
C LEU A 16 18.41 -0.91 5.81
N SER A 17 19.70 -0.74 5.90
CA SER A 17 20.58 -1.56 6.77
C SER A 17 20.42 -3.07 6.59
N GLY A 18 20.30 -3.52 5.35
CA GLY A 18 20.12 -4.92 4.98
C GLY A 18 18.67 -5.42 5.05
N ILE A 19 17.69 -4.55 5.35
CA ILE A 19 16.28 -4.85 5.35
C ILE A 19 15.65 -4.33 4.05
N ASP A 20 14.97 -5.19 3.33
CA ASP A 20 14.30 -4.90 2.07
C ASP A 20 12.87 -4.41 2.32
N VAL A 21 12.60 -3.15 2.07
CA VAL A 21 11.31 -2.50 2.26
C VAL A 21 10.64 -2.23 0.92
N LEU A 22 9.48 -2.86 0.70
CA LEU A 22 8.59 -2.53 -0.41
C LEU A 22 7.64 -1.42 0.03
N SER A 23 7.72 -0.26 -0.58
CA SER A 23 6.83 0.87 -0.35
C SER A 23 5.95 1.11 -1.57
N TYR A 24 4.65 1.10 -1.38
CA TYR A 24 3.65 1.32 -2.42
C TYR A 24 2.57 2.28 -1.94
N HIS A 25 2.17 3.24 -2.77
CA HIS A 25 1.11 4.17 -2.37
C HIS A 25 -0.18 3.46 -1.96
N GLY A 26 -0.57 2.38 -2.65
CA GLY A 26 -1.75 1.59 -2.31
C GLY A 26 -2.92 1.76 -3.27
N LYS A 27 -2.74 2.39 -4.43
CA LYS A 27 -3.83 2.64 -5.39
C LYS A 27 -4.55 1.36 -5.85
N GLY A 28 -3.86 0.23 -5.93
CA GLY A 28 -4.46 -1.08 -6.27
C GLY A 28 -5.52 -1.57 -5.27
N ILE A 29 -5.56 -1.00 -4.06
CA ILE A 29 -6.60 -1.31 -3.06
C ILE A 29 -7.98 -0.92 -3.57
N ASP A 30 -8.10 0.18 -4.34
CA ASP A 30 -9.36 0.66 -4.91
C ASP A 30 -10.01 -0.34 -5.87
N ASP A 31 -9.21 -1.20 -6.51
CA ASP A 31 -9.70 -2.23 -7.41
C ASP A 31 -10.05 -3.53 -6.68
N ILE A 32 -9.39 -3.80 -5.56
CA ILE A 32 -9.58 -5.01 -4.76
C ILE A 32 -10.84 -4.90 -3.88
N VAL A 33 -11.03 -3.76 -3.19
CA VAL A 33 -12.14 -3.55 -2.26
C VAL A 33 -13.52 -3.90 -2.85
N PRO A 34 -13.90 -3.45 -4.05
CA PRO A 34 -15.23 -3.75 -4.58
C PRO A 34 -15.43 -5.20 -5.04
N ARG A 35 -14.38 -6.03 -5.04
CA ARG A 35 -14.40 -7.40 -5.57
C ARG A 35 -14.13 -8.49 -4.54
N CYS A 36 -13.65 -8.10 -3.36
CA CYS A 36 -13.27 -9.05 -2.32
C CYS A 36 -14.06 -8.74 -1.05
N GLU A 37 -14.99 -9.62 -0.67
CA GLU A 37 -15.93 -9.43 0.46
C GLU A 37 -15.23 -9.13 1.80
N ASN A 38 -14.02 -9.67 2.01
CA ASN A 38 -13.28 -9.50 3.26
C ASN A 38 -12.31 -8.31 3.25
N VAL A 39 -12.27 -7.52 2.16
CA VAL A 39 -11.38 -6.38 2.01
C VAL A 39 -12.18 -5.09 2.06
N THR A 40 -11.80 -4.19 2.96
CA THR A 40 -12.44 -2.88 3.10
C THR A 40 -11.38 -1.77 3.21
N TYR A 41 -11.78 -0.52 3.01
CA TYR A 41 -10.89 0.62 3.22
C TYR A 41 -10.44 0.78 4.68
N GLU A 42 -11.18 0.20 5.63
CA GLU A 42 -10.80 0.17 7.05
C GLU A 42 -9.82 -0.97 7.39
N LYS A 43 -9.77 -2.01 6.55
CA LYS A 43 -8.90 -3.17 6.67
C LYS A 43 -8.04 -3.38 5.42
N PRO A 44 -7.24 -2.38 5.02
CA PRO A 44 -6.45 -2.45 3.79
C PRO A 44 -5.33 -3.49 3.84
N GLN A 45 -4.92 -3.94 5.02
CA GLN A 45 -3.96 -5.04 5.18
C GLN A 45 -4.45 -6.34 4.53
N GLU A 46 -5.76 -6.56 4.41
CA GLU A 46 -6.30 -7.71 3.70
C GLU A 46 -6.01 -7.63 2.18
N ALA A 47 -6.06 -6.42 1.61
CA ALA A 47 -5.63 -6.22 0.23
C ALA A 47 -4.12 -6.45 0.06
N MET A 48 -3.30 -6.03 1.04
CA MET A 48 -1.86 -6.26 1.00
C MET A 48 -1.50 -7.75 1.03
N LYS A 49 -2.23 -8.56 1.80
CA LYS A 49 -2.09 -10.03 1.79
C LYS A 49 -2.35 -10.60 0.40
N LEU A 50 -3.44 -10.16 -0.24
CA LEU A 50 -3.78 -10.58 -1.59
C LEU A 50 -2.72 -10.16 -2.61
N MET A 51 -2.19 -8.94 -2.50
CA MET A 51 -1.09 -8.47 -3.36
C MET A 51 0.15 -9.35 -3.23
N LEU A 52 0.53 -9.74 -2.03
CA LEU A 52 1.65 -10.67 -1.79
C LEU A 52 1.36 -12.08 -2.34
N GLU A 53 0.14 -12.58 -2.18
CA GLU A 53 -0.27 -13.89 -2.71
C GLU A 53 -0.25 -13.94 -4.23
N LYS A 54 -0.74 -12.89 -4.86
CA LYS A 54 -0.76 -12.75 -6.33
C LYS A 54 0.57 -12.26 -6.90
N ARG A 55 1.52 -11.89 -6.05
CA ARG A 55 2.80 -11.31 -6.45
C ARG A 55 2.65 -10.09 -7.35
N HIS A 56 1.63 -9.25 -7.05
CA HIS A 56 1.30 -8.10 -7.87
C HIS A 56 0.60 -7.01 -7.05
N LEU A 57 1.06 -5.76 -7.15
CA LEU A 57 0.53 -4.62 -6.40
C LEU A 57 -0.82 -4.09 -6.94
N ALA A 58 -1.16 -4.40 -8.19
CA ALA A 58 -2.44 -4.08 -8.80
C ALA A 58 -2.98 -5.32 -9.55
N PRO A 59 -3.40 -6.38 -8.83
CA PRO A 59 -3.72 -7.68 -9.43
C PRO A 59 -5.02 -7.70 -10.25
N MET A 60 -5.77 -6.60 -10.27
CA MET A 60 -7.01 -6.46 -11.04
C MET A 60 -6.73 -5.71 -12.34
N TRP A 61 -6.61 -6.45 -13.43
CA TRP A 61 -6.27 -5.89 -14.72
C TRP A 61 -7.39 -5.07 -15.35
N GLY A 62 -7.05 -3.88 -15.89
CA GLY A 62 -7.96 -3.07 -16.69
C GLY A 62 -9.04 -2.31 -15.92
N GLU A 63 -8.88 -2.14 -14.61
CA GLU A 63 -9.85 -1.47 -13.76
C GLU A 63 -9.55 0.03 -13.57
N ARG A 64 -9.56 0.52 -12.31
CA ARG A 64 -9.33 1.94 -11.99
C ARG A 64 -7.87 2.37 -12.14
N ASN A 65 -6.96 1.41 -12.07
CA ASN A 65 -5.56 1.66 -12.33
C ASN A 65 -5.29 1.57 -13.83
N ALA A 66 -4.79 2.68 -14.41
CA ALA A 66 -4.36 2.69 -15.79
C ALA A 66 -3.13 1.78 -15.96
N LEU A 67 -3.08 1.08 -17.10
CA LEU A 67 -1.90 0.33 -17.49
C LEU A 67 -0.83 1.29 -17.99
N SER A 68 0.40 1.12 -17.50
CA SER A 68 1.55 1.84 -18.04
C SER A 68 1.94 1.23 -19.39
N PRO A 69 2.33 2.04 -20.39
CA PRO A 69 2.84 1.56 -21.67
C PRO A 69 4.31 1.12 -21.60
N GLU A 70 4.82 0.79 -20.43
CA GLU A 70 6.19 0.34 -20.22
C GLU A 70 6.36 -1.14 -20.61
N GLU A 71 7.57 -1.50 -21.03
CA GLU A 71 7.91 -2.87 -21.45
C GLU A 71 7.88 -3.86 -20.26
N GLU A 72 8.21 -3.36 -19.05
CA GLU A 72 8.21 -4.16 -17.83
C GLU A 72 7.10 -3.68 -16.88
N ASP A 73 6.36 -4.63 -16.32
CA ASP A 73 5.35 -4.34 -15.31
C ASP A 73 6.00 -4.08 -13.94
N GLN A 74 6.07 -2.82 -13.56
CA GLN A 74 6.66 -2.36 -12.30
C GLN A 74 5.82 -2.77 -11.06
N MET A 75 4.59 -3.27 -11.25
CA MET A 75 3.72 -3.72 -10.15
C MET A 75 3.98 -5.15 -9.73
N VAL A 76 4.81 -5.90 -10.44
CA VAL A 76 5.17 -7.28 -10.12
C VAL A 76 6.07 -7.35 -8.88
N ILE A 77 5.71 -8.20 -7.93
CA ILE A 77 6.52 -8.49 -6.75
C ILE A 77 7.40 -9.72 -7.05
N ASN A 78 8.57 -9.51 -7.62
CA ASN A 78 9.50 -10.59 -7.99
C ASN A 78 9.95 -11.42 -6.79
N THR A 79 10.28 -10.76 -5.69
CA THR A 79 10.67 -11.38 -4.41
C THR A 79 9.85 -10.80 -3.27
N PRO A 80 9.45 -11.60 -2.25
CA PRO A 80 8.83 -11.05 -1.05
C PRO A 80 9.76 -10.07 -0.37
N PRO A 81 9.25 -8.91 0.11
CA PRO A 81 10.04 -7.99 0.92
C PRO A 81 10.18 -8.48 2.36
N ASP A 82 11.12 -7.90 3.10
CA ASP A 82 11.18 -8.06 4.56
C ASP A 82 10.07 -7.24 5.24
N ILE A 83 9.72 -6.09 4.68
CA ILE A 83 8.65 -5.20 5.17
C ILE A 83 7.82 -4.71 3.97
N PHE A 84 6.49 -4.73 4.09
CA PHE A 84 5.59 -4.14 3.09
C PHE A 84 4.81 -2.97 3.68
N VAL A 85 4.95 -1.79 3.07
CA VAL A 85 4.33 -0.53 3.52
C VAL A 85 3.38 0.01 2.46
N THR A 86 2.17 0.39 2.86
CA THR A 86 1.21 1.12 2.02
C THR A 86 0.62 2.33 2.75
N GLY A 87 0.00 3.23 1.99
CA GLY A 87 -0.78 4.36 2.49
C GLY A 87 -2.17 4.40 1.84
N HIS A 88 -2.50 5.51 1.18
CA HIS A 88 -3.68 5.75 0.35
C HIS A 88 -5.03 5.78 1.10
N THR A 89 -5.35 4.75 1.85
CA THR A 89 -6.66 4.61 2.53
C THR A 89 -6.81 5.48 3.77
N HIS A 90 -5.75 6.14 4.23
CA HIS A 90 -5.70 6.92 5.46
C HIS A 90 -6.04 6.10 6.72
N ALA A 91 -6.13 4.78 6.59
CA ALA A 91 -6.24 3.87 7.71
C ALA A 91 -4.88 3.67 8.40
N HIS A 92 -4.89 3.06 9.56
CA HIS A 92 -3.70 2.62 10.27
C HIS A 92 -3.85 1.15 10.62
N ALA A 93 -2.88 0.36 10.23
CA ALA A 93 -2.80 -1.05 10.62
C ALA A 93 -1.34 -1.51 10.63
N VAL A 94 -1.05 -2.43 11.53
CA VAL A 94 0.19 -3.23 11.53
C VAL A 94 -0.23 -4.66 11.77
N GLU A 95 0.14 -5.53 10.85
CA GLU A 95 -0.19 -6.96 10.92
C GLU A 95 0.96 -7.78 10.34
N TRP A 96 1.15 -8.99 10.85
CA TRP A 96 2.13 -9.94 10.34
C TRP A 96 1.48 -10.95 9.41
N TYR A 97 2.04 -11.11 8.23
CA TYR A 97 1.59 -12.10 7.27
C TYR A 97 2.76 -12.92 6.72
N LYS A 98 2.78 -14.22 7.01
CA LYS A 98 3.86 -15.14 6.60
C LYS A 98 5.27 -14.63 6.94
N GLY A 99 5.42 -14.03 8.12
CA GLY A 99 6.70 -13.47 8.57
C GLY A 99 7.03 -12.07 8.05
N ILE A 100 6.15 -11.46 7.25
CA ILE A 100 6.32 -10.12 6.69
C ILE A 100 5.42 -9.15 7.47
N PRO A 101 5.93 -8.10 8.10
CA PRO A 101 5.12 -7.04 8.65
C PRO A 101 4.48 -6.22 7.53
N LEU A 102 3.16 -6.13 7.57
CA LEU A 102 2.33 -5.29 6.72
C LEU A 102 2.03 -4.01 7.49
N ILE A 103 2.47 -2.88 6.98
CA ILE A 103 2.29 -1.58 7.61
C ILE A 103 1.42 -0.70 6.71
N VAL A 104 0.25 -0.34 7.21
CA VAL A 104 -0.58 0.71 6.60
C VAL A 104 -0.28 2.00 7.32
N SER A 105 0.44 2.89 6.64
CA SER A 105 0.77 4.19 7.20
C SER A 105 -0.47 5.06 7.19
N SER A 106 -0.72 5.67 8.33
CA SER A 106 -1.81 6.62 8.47
C SER A 106 -1.51 7.94 7.73
N THR A 107 -2.33 8.95 7.92
CA THR A 107 -2.17 10.27 7.32
C THR A 107 -2.22 11.35 8.38
N PHE A 108 -1.57 12.49 8.12
CA PHE A 108 -1.78 13.73 8.88
C PHE A 108 -2.89 14.63 8.28
N GLN A 109 -3.52 14.18 7.21
CA GLN A 109 -4.66 14.86 6.59
C GLN A 109 -5.90 14.79 7.50
N GLY A 110 -6.73 15.83 7.49
CA GLY A 110 -8.06 15.82 8.12
C GLY A 110 -9.06 14.94 7.39
N GLU A 111 -10.26 14.86 7.92
CA GLU A 111 -11.39 14.18 7.26
C GLU A 111 -11.65 14.82 5.89
N THR A 112 -11.95 14.00 4.90
CA THR A 112 -12.34 14.42 3.55
C THR A 112 -13.78 14.02 3.29
N ASP A 113 -14.45 14.70 2.37
CA ASP A 113 -15.83 14.37 1.97
C ASP A 113 -15.95 12.92 1.49
N PHE A 114 -14.91 12.41 0.82
CA PHE A 114 -14.85 11.02 0.37
C PHE A 114 -14.83 10.04 1.56
N MET A 115 -14.06 10.32 2.59
CA MET A 115 -13.99 9.49 3.80
C MET A 115 -15.32 9.52 4.56
N ASN A 116 -15.93 10.72 4.67
CA ASN A 116 -17.24 10.88 5.30
C ASN A 116 -18.33 10.10 4.55
N MET A 117 -18.28 10.11 3.20
CA MET A 117 -19.20 9.34 2.36
C MET A 117 -19.03 7.84 2.55
N LEU A 118 -17.82 7.35 2.78
CA LEU A 118 -17.51 5.94 3.04
C LEU A 118 -17.64 5.54 4.52
N GLY A 119 -17.94 6.49 5.42
CA GLY A 119 -18.24 6.23 6.83
C GLY A 119 -17.03 5.92 7.71
N TYR A 120 -15.80 6.24 7.29
CA TYR A 120 -14.61 6.03 8.12
C TYR A 120 -13.82 7.31 8.38
N LYS A 121 -13.01 7.30 9.46
CA LYS A 121 -12.20 8.44 9.90
C LYS A 121 -10.71 8.16 9.80
N PRO A 122 -9.89 9.16 9.39
CA PRO A 122 -8.44 8.99 9.35
C PRO A 122 -7.88 8.83 10.76
N LYS A 123 -6.92 7.94 10.92
CA LYS A 123 -6.18 7.77 12.18
C LYS A 123 -4.83 8.46 12.03
N LYS A 124 -4.65 9.61 12.71
CA LYS A 124 -3.37 10.32 12.72
C LYS A 124 -2.43 9.66 13.73
N GLN A 125 -1.47 8.90 13.27
CA GLN A 125 -0.52 8.16 14.12
C GLN A 125 0.88 8.15 13.50
N ILE A 126 1.89 8.14 14.38
CA ILE A 126 3.29 7.87 14.04
C ILE A 126 3.61 6.49 14.61
N LEU A 127 4.21 5.63 13.79
CA LEU A 127 4.70 4.33 14.20
C LEU A 127 6.19 4.43 14.52
N LEU A 128 6.56 3.95 15.69
CA LEU A 128 7.94 3.73 16.10
C LEU A 128 8.15 2.21 16.27
N TYR A 129 9.09 1.66 15.51
CA TYR A 129 9.51 0.26 15.56
C TYR A 129 10.99 0.15 15.85
#